data_8fb0a6e4a3feea46bb2bd1a27e6b7be4
#
_entry.id   8fb0a6e4a3feea46bb2bd1a27e6b7be4
#
_cell.length_a   1.000
_cell.length_b   1.000
_cell.length_c   1.000
_cell.angle_alpha   90.00
_cell.angle_beta   90.00
_cell.angle_gamma   90.00
#
_symmetry.space_group_name_H-M   'P 1'
#
loop_
_entity.id
_entity.type
_entity.pdbx_description
1 polymer ?
#
loop_
_entity_poly.entity_id
_entity_poly.type
_entity_poly.pdbx_seq_one_letter_code
_entity_poly.pdbx_strand_id
1 'polypeptide(L)'
;VVFVLATTEPQKVVSTIRSRTQHFEFELISANLLGEHLRWVANDAGLNVTDEMIDYVLRVGGGSARDALSALEQTLASGGTPDDDTAVEEVLDGIILGDPSVVISGLSKAIQSGRPPRVIGEILIDRLRNAFLTAMGNSPDHLSDHQTEMSKNLSERMPLATITRSLETIGASLVGMRQSPDPRIDLEVAVLKLSHPKLQTDSNMVLSRLDKIEHQLQVLGASTASESPTPEKID
;
A
#
# COMPACT_ATOMS: atom_id res chain seq x y z
N VAL A 1 -8.12 45.58 -16.94
CA VAL A 1 -8.74 44.40 -16.30
C VAL A 1 -7.80 43.24 -16.42
N VAL A 2 -7.49 42.55 -15.34
CA VAL A 2 -6.69 41.34 -15.30
C VAL A 2 -7.63 40.15 -15.09
N PHE A 3 -7.50 39.12 -15.92
CA PHE A 3 -8.26 37.88 -15.77
C PHE A 3 -7.36 36.80 -15.18
N VAL A 4 -7.82 36.11 -14.14
CA VAL A 4 -7.17 34.93 -13.56
C VAL A 4 -8.11 33.75 -13.71
N LEU A 5 -7.62 32.68 -14.35
CA LEU A 5 -8.35 31.44 -14.58
C LEU A 5 -7.68 30.36 -13.76
N ALA A 6 -8.43 29.63 -12.93
CA ALA A 6 -7.94 28.48 -12.17
C ALA A 6 -8.70 27.24 -12.60
N THR A 7 -7.97 26.18 -12.91
CA THR A 7 -8.55 24.88 -13.32
C THR A 7 -7.60 23.74 -12.96
N THR A 8 -8.16 22.60 -12.64
CA THR A 8 -7.44 21.33 -12.49
C THR A 8 -7.25 20.61 -13.83
N GLU A 9 -7.87 21.13 -14.93
CA GLU A 9 -7.85 20.52 -16.26
C GLU A 9 -7.44 21.53 -17.32
N PRO A 10 -6.15 21.93 -17.35
CA PRO A 10 -5.66 22.93 -18.31
C PRO A 10 -5.86 22.52 -19.77
N GLN A 11 -5.93 21.21 -20.04
CA GLN A 11 -6.17 20.67 -21.39
C GLN A 11 -7.58 20.98 -21.91
N LYS A 12 -8.58 21.23 -21.05
CA LYS A 12 -9.94 21.61 -21.43
C LYS A 12 -10.09 23.11 -21.76
N VAL A 13 -9.09 23.92 -21.40
CA VAL A 13 -9.08 25.35 -21.75
C VAL A 13 -8.82 25.51 -23.25
N VAL A 14 -9.71 26.26 -23.93
CA VAL A 14 -9.58 26.49 -25.39
C VAL A 14 -8.23 27.10 -25.72
N SER A 15 -7.65 26.66 -26.85
CA SER A 15 -6.29 27.01 -27.28
C SER A 15 -6.08 28.51 -27.46
N THR A 16 -7.13 29.23 -27.89
CA THR A 16 -7.10 30.70 -28.09
C THR A 16 -6.93 31.48 -26.79
N ILE A 17 -7.41 30.95 -25.66
CA ILE A 17 -7.20 31.54 -24.31
C ILE A 17 -5.81 31.13 -23.82
N ARG A 18 -5.48 29.86 -23.92
CA ARG A 18 -4.21 29.31 -23.42
C ARG A 18 -2.99 29.95 -24.09
N SER A 19 -3.06 30.27 -25.40
CA SER A 19 -1.97 30.93 -26.11
C SER A 19 -1.78 32.41 -25.76
N ARG A 20 -2.73 33.05 -25.07
CA ARG A 20 -2.71 34.45 -24.66
C ARG A 20 -2.60 34.65 -23.15
N THR A 21 -2.45 33.58 -22.41
CA THR A 21 -2.33 33.60 -20.93
C THR A 21 -1.00 33.01 -20.51
N GLN A 22 -0.46 33.49 -19.41
CA GLN A 22 0.66 32.85 -18.76
C GLN A 22 0.16 31.69 -17.91
N HIS A 23 0.75 30.51 -18.10
CA HIS A 23 0.40 29.31 -17.35
C HIS A 23 1.33 29.18 -16.14
N PHE A 24 0.74 28.97 -14.96
CA PHE A 24 1.43 28.65 -13.74
C PHE A 24 0.90 27.28 -13.26
N GLU A 25 1.79 26.33 -13.10
CA GLU A 25 1.49 25.01 -12.60
C GLU A 25 1.75 24.99 -11.09
N PHE A 26 0.78 24.50 -10.31
CA PHE A 26 0.89 24.32 -8.87
C PHE A 26 0.97 22.82 -8.59
N GLU A 27 2.06 22.40 -8.00
CA GLU A 27 2.30 21.02 -7.60
C GLU A 27 1.71 20.73 -6.23
N LEU A 28 1.59 19.44 -5.90
CA LEU A 28 1.22 18.99 -4.57
C LEU A 28 2.30 19.38 -3.56
N ILE A 29 1.86 19.72 -2.35
CA ILE A 29 2.76 20.14 -1.27
C ILE A 29 3.41 18.88 -0.65
N SER A 30 4.71 18.93 -0.39
CA SER A 30 5.40 17.85 0.30
C SER A 30 4.83 17.63 1.71
N ALA A 31 4.85 16.38 2.19
CA ALA A 31 4.28 16.01 3.49
C ALA A 31 4.89 16.84 4.64
N ASN A 32 6.21 17.11 4.60
CA ASN A 32 6.88 17.88 5.63
C ASN A 32 6.35 19.31 5.70
N LEU A 33 6.30 20.02 4.57
CA LEU A 33 5.78 21.40 4.51
C LEU A 33 4.30 21.47 4.88
N LEU A 34 3.51 20.51 4.38
CA LEU A 34 2.08 20.46 4.69
C LEU A 34 1.85 20.13 6.17
N GLY A 35 2.64 19.24 6.77
CA GLY A 35 2.59 18.90 8.19
C GLY A 35 2.94 20.10 9.09
N GLU A 36 3.97 20.88 8.75
CA GLU A 36 4.30 22.12 9.44
C GLU A 36 3.15 23.13 9.37
N HIS A 37 2.55 23.27 8.18
CA HIS A 37 1.43 24.17 7.97
C HIS A 37 0.18 23.75 8.78
N LEU A 38 -0.14 22.45 8.82
CA LEU A 38 -1.25 21.93 9.59
C LEU A 38 -1.07 22.15 11.10
N ARG A 39 0.15 21.92 11.62
CA ARG A 39 0.48 22.23 13.02
C ARG A 39 0.35 23.70 13.33
N TRP A 40 0.82 24.57 12.42
CA TRP A 40 0.68 26.00 12.57
C TRP A 40 -0.80 26.43 12.59
N VAL A 41 -1.63 25.95 11.67
CA VAL A 41 -3.08 26.24 11.64
C VAL A 41 -3.76 25.76 12.92
N ALA A 42 -3.46 24.53 13.36
CA ALA A 42 -4.05 23.98 14.58
C ALA A 42 -3.67 24.80 15.82
N ASN A 43 -2.39 25.20 15.94
CA ASN A 43 -1.92 26.04 17.05
C ASN A 43 -2.56 27.43 17.03
N ASP A 44 -2.67 28.08 15.86
CA ASP A 44 -3.32 29.38 15.69
C ASP A 44 -4.81 29.34 16.07
N ALA A 45 -5.48 28.24 15.73
CA ALA A 45 -6.88 27.99 16.08
C ALA A 45 -7.08 27.48 17.53
N GLY A 46 -6.01 27.27 18.31
CA GLY A 46 -6.09 26.76 19.69
C GLY A 46 -6.56 25.29 19.76
N LEU A 47 -6.33 24.50 18.71
CA LEU A 47 -6.73 23.10 18.61
C LEU A 47 -5.58 22.18 19.04
N ASN A 48 -5.89 21.15 19.81
CA ASN A 48 -4.92 20.12 20.18
C ASN A 48 -4.89 19.03 19.11
N VAL A 49 -3.74 18.90 18.45
CA VAL A 49 -3.48 17.84 17.46
C VAL A 49 -2.31 16.97 17.91
N THR A 50 -2.44 15.67 17.74
CA THR A 50 -1.33 14.72 17.96
C THR A 50 -0.58 14.49 16.65
N ASP A 51 0.64 13.95 16.72
CA ASP A 51 1.41 13.62 15.52
C ASP A 51 0.71 12.54 14.69
N GLU A 52 0.01 11.61 15.33
CA GLU A 52 -0.79 10.59 14.65
C GLU A 52 -1.96 11.22 13.85
N MET A 53 -2.60 12.26 14.41
CA MET A 53 -3.65 13.01 13.67
C MET A 53 -3.05 13.71 12.45
N ILE A 54 -1.90 14.33 12.59
CA ILE A 54 -1.20 14.99 11.47
C ILE A 54 -0.84 13.95 10.39
N ASP A 55 -0.25 12.81 10.76
CA ASP A 55 0.11 11.75 9.83
C ASP A 55 -1.10 11.18 9.10
N TYR A 56 -2.21 10.98 9.80
CA TYR A 56 -3.47 10.57 9.19
C TYR A 56 -3.97 11.59 8.17
N VAL A 57 -4.00 12.87 8.56
CA VAL A 57 -4.47 13.97 7.71
C VAL A 57 -3.59 14.16 6.48
N LEU A 58 -2.26 14.03 6.61
CA LEU A 58 -1.32 14.08 5.50
C LEU A 58 -1.58 12.97 4.49
N ARG A 59 -1.86 11.77 4.96
CA ARG A 59 -2.18 10.61 4.13
C ARG A 59 -3.48 10.82 3.35
N VAL A 60 -4.54 11.27 4.04
CA VAL A 60 -5.84 11.53 3.41
C VAL A 60 -5.78 12.70 2.44
N GLY A 61 -5.04 13.74 2.78
CA GLY A 61 -4.92 14.97 1.99
C GLY A 61 -4.04 14.82 0.74
N GLY A 62 -3.14 13.81 0.71
CA GLY A 62 -2.34 13.47 -0.48
C GLY A 62 -1.55 14.63 -1.08
N GLY A 63 -1.10 15.60 -0.26
CA GLY A 63 -0.38 16.81 -0.70
C GLY A 63 -1.29 18.00 -1.07
N SER A 64 -2.61 17.84 -1.01
CA SER A 64 -3.59 18.93 -1.16
C SER A 64 -3.83 19.60 0.19
N ALA A 65 -3.51 20.89 0.32
CA ALA A 65 -3.78 21.65 1.54
C ALA A 65 -5.28 21.71 1.87
N ARG A 66 -6.14 21.85 0.85
CA ARG A 66 -7.59 21.89 1.02
C ARG A 66 -8.13 20.60 1.61
N ASP A 67 -7.73 19.46 1.01
CA ASP A 67 -8.23 18.15 1.43
C ASP A 67 -7.66 17.76 2.79
N ALA A 68 -6.41 18.14 3.07
CA ALA A 68 -5.79 17.96 4.36
C ALA A 68 -6.49 18.77 5.47
N LEU A 69 -6.82 20.04 5.23
CA LEU A 69 -7.55 20.86 6.20
C LEU A 69 -8.96 20.32 6.45
N SER A 70 -9.66 19.86 5.41
CA SER A 70 -10.97 19.22 5.55
C SER A 70 -10.88 17.91 6.35
N ALA A 71 -9.84 17.09 6.12
CA ALA A 71 -9.58 15.88 6.89
C ALA A 71 -9.25 16.21 8.36
N LEU A 72 -8.48 17.27 8.61
CA LEU A 72 -8.17 17.72 9.98
C LEU A 72 -9.44 18.12 10.74
N GLU A 73 -10.31 18.91 10.12
CA GLU A 73 -11.58 19.30 10.71
C GLU A 73 -12.45 18.09 11.06
N GLN A 74 -12.56 17.11 10.15
CA GLN A 74 -13.30 15.87 10.39
C GLN A 74 -12.68 15.03 11.51
N THR A 75 -11.37 14.92 11.55
CA THR A 75 -10.65 14.16 12.57
C THR A 75 -10.86 14.78 13.97
N LEU A 76 -10.82 16.09 14.07
CA LEU A 76 -11.09 16.82 15.32
C LEU A 76 -12.54 16.67 15.75
N ALA A 77 -13.49 16.76 14.81
CA ALA A 77 -14.91 16.63 15.08
C ALA A 77 -15.30 15.20 15.54
N SER A 78 -14.60 14.18 15.08
CA SER A 78 -14.78 12.77 15.47
C SER A 78 -14.08 12.38 16.78
N GLY A 79 -13.30 13.30 17.37
CA GLY A 79 -12.60 13.05 18.63
C GLY A 79 -11.27 12.34 18.52
N GLY A 80 -10.72 12.23 17.31
CA GLY A 80 -9.39 11.63 17.07
C GLY A 80 -9.31 10.90 15.74
N THR A 81 -8.12 10.37 15.47
CA THR A 81 -7.92 9.45 14.34
C THR A 81 -8.69 8.16 14.62
N PRO A 82 -9.33 7.59 13.62
CA PRO A 82 -9.78 6.20 13.76
C PRO A 82 -8.58 5.33 14.16
N ASP A 83 -8.77 4.40 15.09
CA ASP A 83 -7.75 3.46 15.61
C ASP A 83 -7.34 2.40 14.57
N ASP A 84 -7.15 2.83 13.35
CA ASP A 84 -7.28 2.06 12.11
C ASP A 84 -5.96 1.55 11.56
N ASP A 85 -4.84 2.12 11.96
CA ASP A 85 -3.53 1.68 11.48
C ASP A 85 -3.20 0.30 12.07
N THR A 86 -3.59 0.04 13.33
CA THR A 86 -3.39 -1.28 13.97
C THR A 86 -4.15 -2.40 13.28
N ALA A 87 -5.38 -2.16 12.82
CA ALA A 87 -6.19 -3.17 12.14
C ALA A 87 -5.63 -3.49 10.74
N VAL A 88 -5.15 -2.49 10.02
CA VAL A 88 -4.49 -2.67 8.71
C VAL A 88 -3.15 -3.38 8.86
N GLU A 89 -2.37 -3.01 9.88
CA GLU A 89 -1.11 -3.68 10.20
C GLU A 89 -1.35 -5.16 10.56
N GLU A 90 -2.41 -5.49 11.32
CA GLU A 90 -2.79 -6.87 11.62
C GLU A 90 -3.10 -7.68 10.35
N VAL A 91 -3.75 -7.07 9.34
CA VAL A 91 -3.96 -7.71 8.04
C VAL A 91 -2.64 -7.99 7.33
N LEU A 92 -1.72 -7.01 7.29
CA LEU A 92 -0.40 -7.17 6.68
C LEU A 92 0.44 -8.23 7.41
N ASP A 93 0.41 -8.23 8.73
CA ASP A 93 1.09 -9.25 9.56
C ASP A 93 0.54 -10.65 9.28
N GLY A 94 -0.78 -10.79 9.18
CA GLY A 94 -1.40 -12.06 8.81
C GLY A 94 -1.00 -12.56 7.41
N ILE A 95 -0.81 -11.66 6.45
CA ILE A 95 -0.28 -12.01 5.12
C ILE A 95 1.18 -12.46 5.21
N ILE A 96 2.00 -11.77 6.00
CA ILE A 96 3.42 -12.12 6.21
C ILE A 96 3.54 -13.50 6.89
N LEU A 97 2.75 -13.74 7.94
CA LEU A 97 2.75 -14.99 8.69
C LEU A 97 2.10 -16.14 7.93
N GLY A 98 1.30 -15.84 6.91
CA GLY A 98 0.50 -16.84 6.21
C GLY A 98 -0.64 -17.39 7.07
N ASP A 99 -1.19 -16.58 7.99
CA ASP A 99 -2.26 -16.94 8.91
C ASP A 99 -3.59 -16.28 8.51
N PRO A 100 -4.54 -17.07 7.95
CA PRO A 100 -5.86 -16.56 7.55
C PRO A 100 -6.67 -16.02 8.73
N SER A 101 -6.48 -16.53 9.95
CA SER A 101 -7.25 -16.13 11.13
C SER A 101 -6.89 -14.69 11.53
N VAL A 102 -5.59 -14.37 11.51
CA VAL A 102 -5.08 -13.02 11.79
C VAL A 102 -5.58 -12.02 10.74
N VAL A 103 -5.52 -12.41 9.45
CA VAL A 103 -6.01 -11.58 8.34
C VAL A 103 -7.49 -11.21 8.51
N ILE A 104 -8.33 -12.23 8.78
CA ILE A 104 -9.79 -12.00 8.96
C ILE A 104 -10.08 -11.21 10.23
N SER A 105 -9.34 -11.42 11.31
CA SER A 105 -9.46 -10.63 12.55
C SER A 105 -9.18 -9.15 12.27
N GLY A 106 -8.03 -8.84 11.67
CA GLY A 106 -7.65 -7.47 11.32
C GLY A 106 -8.66 -6.81 10.38
N LEU A 107 -9.07 -7.51 9.31
CA LEU A 107 -10.07 -6.99 8.39
C LEU A 107 -11.43 -6.73 9.05
N SER A 108 -11.87 -7.63 9.94
CA SER A 108 -13.13 -7.45 10.68
C SER A 108 -13.08 -6.23 11.59
N LYS A 109 -11.95 -6.00 12.29
CA LYS A 109 -11.74 -4.80 13.11
C LYS A 109 -11.79 -3.53 12.25
N ALA A 110 -11.09 -3.52 11.11
CA ALA A 110 -11.08 -2.39 10.19
C ALA A 110 -12.49 -2.07 9.63
N ILE A 111 -13.33 -3.07 9.38
CA ILE A 111 -14.71 -2.88 8.94
C ILE A 111 -15.59 -2.39 10.11
N GLN A 112 -15.40 -2.93 11.32
CA GLN A 112 -16.16 -2.54 12.51
C GLN A 112 -15.89 -1.09 12.92
N SER A 113 -14.72 -0.53 12.60
CA SER A 113 -14.43 0.90 12.80
C SER A 113 -15.20 1.84 11.85
N GLY A 114 -16.04 1.27 10.97
CA GLY A 114 -16.91 2.03 10.06
C GLY A 114 -16.30 2.32 8.69
N ARG A 115 -15.13 1.79 8.37
CA ARG A 115 -14.50 1.99 7.06
C ARG A 115 -15.13 1.13 5.97
N PRO A 116 -15.44 1.71 4.81
CA PRO A 116 -15.84 0.92 3.66
C PRO A 116 -14.72 -0.06 3.25
N PRO A 117 -15.05 -1.30 2.85
CA PRO A 117 -14.04 -2.28 2.41
C PRO A 117 -13.13 -1.78 1.30
N ARG A 118 -13.64 -0.97 0.40
CA ARG A 118 -12.87 -0.34 -0.67
C ARG A 118 -11.75 0.56 -0.12
N VAL A 119 -12.08 1.40 0.88
CA VAL A 119 -11.10 2.31 1.52
C VAL A 119 -10.01 1.51 2.23
N ILE A 120 -10.37 0.42 2.90
CA ILE A 120 -9.39 -0.49 3.51
C ILE A 120 -8.45 -1.07 2.45
N GLY A 121 -8.97 -1.52 1.32
CA GLY A 121 -8.18 -2.01 0.20
C GLY A 121 -7.26 -0.94 -0.40
N GLU A 122 -7.72 0.30 -0.53
CA GLU A 122 -6.92 1.44 -1.00
C GLU A 122 -5.76 1.75 -0.03
N ILE A 123 -5.99 1.69 1.29
CA ILE A 123 -4.94 1.87 2.31
C ILE A 123 -3.91 0.73 2.24
N LEU A 124 -4.35 -0.53 2.12
CA LEU A 124 -3.46 -1.67 1.95
C LEU A 124 -2.56 -1.51 0.71
N ILE A 125 -3.13 -1.08 -0.43
CA ILE A 125 -2.37 -0.80 -1.66
C ILE A 125 -1.33 0.29 -1.42
N ASP A 126 -1.70 1.38 -0.76
CA ASP A 126 -0.79 2.50 -0.50
C ASP A 126 0.39 2.06 0.39
N ARG A 127 0.13 1.33 1.47
CA ARG A 127 1.18 0.76 2.34
C ARG A 127 2.12 -0.18 1.59
N LEU A 128 1.58 -1.09 0.81
CA LEU A 128 2.36 -2.04 0.01
C LEU A 128 3.17 -1.34 -1.09
N ARG A 129 2.60 -0.33 -1.75
CA ARG A 129 3.28 0.46 -2.77
C ARG A 129 4.47 1.22 -2.18
N ASN A 130 4.28 1.85 -1.03
CA ASN A 130 5.35 2.60 -0.36
C ASN A 130 6.48 1.65 0.08
N ALA A 131 6.14 0.48 0.64
CA ALA A 131 7.11 -0.57 0.96
C ALA A 131 7.84 -1.10 -0.29
N PHE A 132 7.13 -1.28 -1.41
CA PHE A 132 7.72 -1.67 -2.68
C PHE A 132 8.75 -0.66 -3.17
N LEU A 133 8.39 0.62 -3.20
CA LEU A 133 9.29 1.71 -3.63
C LEU A 133 10.51 1.81 -2.72
N THR A 134 10.32 1.69 -1.40
CA THR A 134 11.41 1.69 -0.41
C THR A 134 12.35 0.50 -0.63
N ALA A 135 11.83 -0.70 -0.88
CA ALA A 135 12.63 -1.88 -1.20
C ALA A 135 13.46 -1.71 -2.49
N MET A 136 12.96 -0.90 -3.44
CA MET A 136 13.69 -0.56 -4.67
C MET A 136 14.69 0.60 -4.50
N GLY A 137 14.86 1.11 -3.28
CA GLY A 137 15.78 2.22 -2.98
C GLY A 137 15.24 3.60 -3.34
N ASN A 138 13.93 3.73 -3.58
CA ASN A 138 13.27 4.97 -3.97
C ASN A 138 12.14 5.29 -2.98
N SER A 139 12.49 5.91 -1.84
CA SER A 139 11.48 6.38 -0.89
C SER A 139 10.76 7.60 -1.46
N PRO A 140 9.40 7.60 -1.47
CA PRO A 140 8.65 8.76 -1.96
C PRO A 140 8.84 9.98 -1.06
N ASP A 141 9.12 11.14 -1.66
CA ASP A 141 9.39 12.42 -0.94
C ASP A 141 8.17 12.97 -0.18
N HIS A 142 6.99 12.42 -0.42
CA HIS A 142 5.74 12.87 0.19
C HIS A 142 5.38 12.12 1.49
N LEU A 143 6.21 11.17 1.93
CA LEU A 143 5.98 10.43 3.17
C LEU A 143 6.50 11.23 4.37
N SER A 144 5.78 11.18 5.49
CA SER A 144 6.31 11.64 6.78
C SER A 144 7.42 10.70 7.26
N ASP A 145 8.23 11.15 8.22
CA ASP A 145 9.30 10.34 8.81
C ASP A 145 8.75 9.03 9.38
N HIS A 146 7.60 9.08 10.06
CA HIS A 146 6.90 7.90 10.60
C HIS A 146 6.46 6.94 9.48
N GLN A 147 5.86 7.46 8.40
CA GLN A 147 5.45 6.65 7.26
C GLN A 147 6.65 6.01 6.54
N THR A 148 7.75 6.71 6.47
CA THR A 148 9.01 6.19 5.90
C THR A 148 9.55 5.03 6.73
N GLU A 149 9.55 5.16 8.07
CA GLU A 149 9.96 4.09 8.99
C GLU A 149 9.05 2.85 8.87
N MET A 150 7.72 3.05 8.82
CA MET A 150 6.76 1.96 8.61
C MET A 150 6.97 1.25 7.27
N SER A 151 7.20 2.01 6.20
CA SER A 151 7.45 1.46 4.86
C SER A 151 8.74 0.65 4.81
N LYS A 152 9.78 1.10 5.50
CA LYS A 152 11.04 0.39 5.64
C LYS A 152 10.86 -0.91 6.43
N ASN A 153 10.21 -0.85 7.59
CA ASN A 153 9.91 -2.04 8.40
C ASN A 153 9.13 -3.09 7.59
N LEU A 154 8.09 -2.67 6.87
CA LEU A 154 7.30 -3.57 6.03
C LEU A 154 8.15 -4.17 4.89
N SER A 155 9.01 -3.39 4.24
CA SER A 155 9.88 -3.84 3.15
C SER A 155 10.94 -4.86 3.62
N GLU A 156 11.40 -4.75 4.87
CA GLU A 156 12.36 -5.70 5.46
C GLU A 156 11.68 -7.02 5.87
N ARG A 157 10.40 -6.98 6.29
CA ARG A 157 9.64 -8.14 6.78
C ARG A 157 8.92 -8.91 5.68
N MET A 158 8.55 -8.24 4.58
CA MET A 158 7.79 -8.83 3.48
C MET A 158 8.64 -8.98 2.22
N PRO A 159 8.86 -10.20 1.69
CA PRO A 159 9.59 -10.41 0.44
C PRO A 159 8.97 -9.63 -0.74
N LEU A 160 9.81 -9.07 -1.61
CA LEU A 160 9.39 -8.25 -2.75
C LEU A 160 8.35 -8.96 -3.65
N ALA A 161 8.54 -10.27 -3.89
CA ALA A 161 7.58 -11.08 -4.64
C ALA A 161 6.21 -11.17 -3.96
N THR A 162 6.18 -11.16 -2.62
CA THR A 162 4.92 -11.14 -1.84
C THR A 162 4.26 -9.77 -1.94
N ILE A 163 5.04 -8.68 -1.84
CA ILE A 163 4.53 -7.32 -2.00
C ILE A 163 3.89 -7.15 -3.39
N THR A 164 4.61 -7.53 -4.46
CA THR A 164 4.11 -7.43 -5.84
C THR A 164 2.81 -8.20 -6.03
N ARG A 165 2.78 -9.46 -5.57
CA ARG A 165 1.59 -10.30 -5.63
C ARG A 165 0.42 -9.71 -4.84
N SER A 166 0.69 -9.10 -3.69
CA SER A 166 -0.33 -8.46 -2.86
C SER A 166 -0.92 -7.23 -3.57
N LEU A 167 -0.08 -6.41 -4.19
CA LEU A 167 -0.51 -5.27 -5.01
C LEU A 167 -1.40 -5.70 -6.17
N GLU A 168 -1.03 -6.75 -6.91
CA GLU A 168 -1.82 -7.28 -8.02
C GLU A 168 -3.17 -7.85 -7.55
N THR A 169 -3.16 -8.65 -6.48
CA THR A 169 -4.37 -9.34 -5.98
C THR A 169 -5.37 -8.34 -5.39
N ILE A 170 -4.92 -7.42 -4.55
CA ILE A 170 -5.79 -6.39 -3.95
C ILE A 170 -6.23 -5.40 -5.02
N GLY A 171 -5.33 -4.99 -5.93
CA GLY A 171 -5.66 -4.09 -7.04
C GLY A 171 -6.76 -4.66 -7.94
N ALA A 172 -6.67 -5.94 -8.31
CA ALA A 172 -7.72 -6.63 -9.07
C ALA A 172 -9.06 -6.67 -8.30
N SER A 173 -9.01 -6.91 -6.98
CA SER A 173 -10.19 -6.88 -6.11
C SER A 173 -10.85 -5.49 -6.09
N LEU A 174 -10.07 -4.40 -5.97
CA LEU A 174 -10.59 -3.03 -6.01
C LEU A 174 -11.30 -2.69 -7.32
N VAL A 175 -10.82 -3.21 -8.45
CA VAL A 175 -11.51 -3.08 -9.74
C VAL A 175 -12.83 -3.85 -9.72
N GLY A 176 -12.83 -5.10 -9.21
CA GLY A 176 -14.02 -5.96 -9.11
C GLY A 176 -15.11 -5.35 -8.21
N MET A 177 -14.73 -4.73 -7.10
CA MET A 177 -15.65 -4.10 -6.14
C MET A 177 -16.57 -3.02 -6.76
N ARG A 178 -16.19 -2.42 -7.90
CA ARG A 178 -17.03 -1.41 -8.58
C ARG A 178 -18.36 -1.96 -9.07
N GLN A 179 -18.43 -3.25 -9.36
CA GLN A 179 -19.58 -3.93 -9.91
C GLN A 179 -20.11 -5.03 -8.99
N SER A 180 -19.47 -5.20 -7.82
CA SER A 180 -19.82 -6.24 -6.86
C SER A 180 -21.04 -5.84 -6.03
N PRO A 181 -21.97 -6.76 -5.80
CA PRO A 181 -23.06 -6.55 -4.86
C PRO A 181 -22.61 -6.48 -3.39
N ASP A 182 -21.46 -7.06 -3.06
CA ASP A 182 -20.86 -7.03 -1.73
C ASP A 182 -19.33 -6.86 -1.81
N PRO A 183 -18.83 -5.60 -1.78
CA PRO A 183 -17.41 -5.29 -1.81
C PRO A 183 -16.60 -5.90 -0.66
N ARG A 184 -17.24 -6.25 0.46
CA ARG A 184 -16.60 -6.88 1.60
C ARG A 184 -16.08 -8.27 1.25
N ILE A 185 -16.90 -9.07 0.58
CA ILE A 185 -16.53 -10.43 0.18
C ILE A 185 -15.34 -10.40 -0.78
N ASP A 186 -15.31 -9.44 -1.71
CA ASP A 186 -14.19 -9.31 -2.65
C ASP A 186 -12.87 -9.06 -1.94
N LEU A 187 -12.86 -8.19 -0.92
CA LEU A 187 -11.66 -7.91 -0.13
C LEU A 187 -11.27 -9.12 0.73
N GLU A 188 -12.23 -9.74 1.42
CA GLU A 188 -12.00 -10.93 2.23
C GLU A 188 -11.35 -12.06 1.41
N VAL A 189 -11.88 -12.33 0.23
CA VAL A 189 -11.33 -13.35 -0.67
C VAL A 189 -9.92 -12.98 -1.15
N ALA A 190 -9.68 -11.71 -1.47
CA ALA A 190 -8.37 -11.24 -1.91
C ALA A 190 -7.30 -11.43 -0.83
N VAL A 191 -7.56 -10.99 0.40
CA VAL A 191 -6.57 -11.09 1.49
C VAL A 191 -6.39 -12.53 1.97
N LEU A 192 -7.45 -13.36 1.95
CA LEU A 192 -7.35 -14.79 2.23
C LEU A 192 -6.49 -15.55 1.21
N LYS A 193 -6.61 -15.23 -0.06
CA LYS A 193 -5.73 -15.79 -1.12
C LYS A 193 -4.27 -15.46 -0.87
N LEU A 194 -3.98 -14.30 -0.30
CA LEU A 194 -2.60 -13.88 0.02
C LEU A 194 -2.04 -14.62 1.23
N SER A 195 -2.84 -14.85 2.27
CA SER A 195 -2.42 -15.55 3.48
C SER A 195 -2.37 -17.08 3.32
N HIS A 196 -3.10 -17.65 2.35
CA HIS A 196 -3.17 -19.10 2.18
C HIS A 196 -2.80 -19.53 0.76
N PRO A 197 -1.52 -19.91 0.51
CA PRO A 197 -1.04 -20.30 -0.82
C PRO A 197 -1.83 -21.43 -1.49
N LYS A 198 -2.46 -22.31 -0.71
CA LYS A 198 -3.26 -23.43 -1.23
C LYS A 198 -4.59 -23.01 -1.87
N LEU A 199 -5.06 -21.78 -1.60
CA LEU A 199 -6.28 -21.22 -2.21
C LEU A 199 -6.00 -20.57 -3.57
N GLN A 200 -4.75 -20.52 -3.99
CA GLN A 200 -4.35 -19.97 -5.28
C GLN A 200 -4.38 -21.08 -6.33
N THR A 201 -5.41 -21.07 -7.18
CA THR A 201 -5.57 -22.02 -8.29
C THR A 201 -4.87 -21.54 -9.56
N ASP A 202 -3.87 -20.66 -9.46
CA ASP A 202 -3.19 -20.10 -10.62
C ASP A 202 -2.08 -21.02 -11.14
N SER A 203 -2.10 -21.25 -12.46
CA SER A 203 -1.12 -22.04 -13.23
C SER A 203 0.34 -21.66 -12.93
N ASN A 204 0.63 -20.42 -12.60
CA ASN A 204 1.94 -19.90 -12.24
C ASN A 204 2.49 -20.52 -10.94
N MET A 205 1.63 -20.93 -10.02
CA MET A 205 2.05 -21.58 -8.79
C MET A 205 2.42 -23.06 -8.99
N VAL A 206 1.75 -23.72 -9.94
CA VAL A 206 2.12 -25.08 -10.38
C VAL A 206 3.50 -25.03 -11.05
N LEU A 207 3.75 -24.05 -11.90
CA LEU A 207 5.04 -23.85 -12.55
C LEU A 207 6.14 -23.55 -11.52
N SER A 208 5.93 -22.66 -10.56
CA SER A 208 6.95 -22.36 -9.53
C SER A 208 7.20 -23.52 -8.56
N ARG A 209 6.25 -24.42 -8.36
CA ARG A 209 6.44 -25.69 -7.64
C ARG A 209 7.21 -26.70 -8.47
N LEU A 210 6.93 -26.79 -9.76
CA LEU A 210 7.69 -27.62 -10.70
C LEU A 210 9.15 -27.17 -10.76
N ASP A 211 9.42 -25.87 -10.91
CA ASP A 211 10.79 -25.32 -10.90
C ASP A 211 11.54 -25.66 -9.60
N LYS A 212 10.87 -25.57 -8.43
CA LYS A 212 11.47 -25.96 -7.15
C LYS A 212 11.78 -27.46 -7.08
N ILE A 213 10.87 -28.30 -7.54
CA ILE A 213 11.06 -29.76 -7.57
C ILE A 213 12.17 -30.11 -8.55
N GLU A 214 12.21 -29.51 -9.72
CA GLU A 214 13.29 -29.70 -10.70
C GLU A 214 14.65 -29.29 -10.14
N HIS A 215 14.73 -28.14 -9.46
CA HIS A 215 15.97 -27.70 -8.81
C HIS A 215 16.40 -28.67 -7.69
N GLN A 216 15.47 -29.18 -6.88
CA GLN A 216 15.76 -30.17 -5.85
C GLN A 216 16.23 -31.50 -6.45
N LEU A 217 15.65 -31.95 -7.55
CA LEU A 217 16.05 -33.14 -8.26
C LEU A 217 17.44 -32.97 -8.91
N GLN A 218 17.75 -31.82 -9.46
CA GLN A 218 19.10 -31.52 -10.00
C GLN A 218 20.18 -31.57 -8.91
N VAL A 219 19.87 -30.99 -7.72
CA VAL A 219 20.79 -31.01 -6.56
C VAL A 219 20.99 -32.44 -6.05
N LEU A 220 19.95 -33.25 -5.98
CA LEU A 220 20.03 -34.67 -5.58
C LEU A 220 20.73 -35.52 -6.63
N GLY A 221 20.45 -35.28 -7.93
CA GLY A 221 21.12 -35.97 -9.03
C GLY A 221 22.64 -35.67 -9.14
N ALA A 222 23.04 -34.45 -8.81
CA ALA A 222 24.44 -34.06 -8.74
C ALA A 222 25.19 -34.75 -7.57
N SER A 223 24.49 -35.01 -6.46
CA SER A 223 25.06 -35.71 -5.28
C SER A 223 25.28 -37.19 -5.52
N THR A 224 24.46 -37.83 -6.36
CA THR A 224 24.60 -39.27 -6.68
C THR A 224 25.63 -39.56 -7.77
N ALA A 225 26.04 -38.55 -8.55
CA ALA A 225 27.06 -38.71 -9.60
C ALA A 225 28.51 -38.65 -9.07
N SER A 226 28.73 -38.32 -7.80
CA SER A 226 30.08 -38.24 -7.20
C SER A 226 30.56 -39.51 -6.49
N GLU A 227 29.72 -40.58 -6.42
CA GLU A 227 30.12 -41.90 -5.90
C GLU A 227 30.21 -42.94 -7.01
N SER A 228 31.19 -42.79 -7.88
CA SER A 228 31.62 -43.89 -8.74
C SER A 228 32.80 -44.63 -8.06
N PRO A 229 32.71 -45.95 -7.81
CA PRO A 229 33.80 -46.68 -7.21
C PRO A 229 34.95 -46.80 -8.19
N THR A 230 36.14 -46.48 -7.73
CA THR A 230 37.40 -46.68 -8.43
C THR A 230 37.60 -48.17 -8.72
N PRO A 231 37.93 -48.63 -9.93
CA PRO A 231 38.24 -50.05 -10.18
C PRO A 231 39.54 -50.41 -9.53
N GLU A 232 39.50 -51.40 -8.65
CA GLU A 232 40.60 -52.05 -8.01
C GLU A 232 41.46 -52.83 -9.09
N LYS A 233 42.74 -52.49 -9.23
CA LYS A 233 43.71 -53.24 -10.05
C LYS A 233 44.03 -54.53 -9.34
N ILE A 234 43.71 -55.66 -9.97
CA ILE A 234 44.22 -56.99 -9.62
C ILE A 234 45.46 -57.19 -10.43
N ASP A 235 46.61 -57.46 -9.74
CA ASP A 235 47.83 -58.05 -10.26
C ASP A 235 47.64 -59.53 -10.53
#